data_5d6d09a8075077fd8ee207db0e312f6b
#
_entry.id   5d6d09a8075077fd8ee207db0e312f6b
#
_cell.length_a   1.000
_cell.length_b   1.000
_cell.length_c   1.000
_cell.angle_alpha   90.00
_cell.angle_beta   90.00
_cell.angle_gamma   90.00
#
_symmetry.space_group_name_H-M   'P 1'
#
loop_
_entity.id
_entity.type
_entity.pdbx_description
1 polymer ?
#
loop_
_entity_poly.entity_id
_entity_poly.type
_entity_poly.pdbx_seq_one_letter_code
_entity_poly.pdbx_strand_id
1 'polypeptide(L)'
;MSVFSIILVIIIGYLLGAISFAVIIARSQGVDIFNEGSGNPGATNVKRILGKKWGHAVFSLDALKGFTATVLPLMVYGDDRLAIIGLTAAILGHSFSVFLKFRGGKGVATTIGGLLVLMCPVLLVGLAVWLIIFYTKKVVALASIFFAVSLPISAYFIHGSEDPRFYLGVVLALLVVVRHRSNITRMFSGKESKF
;
A
#
# COMPACT_ATOMS: atom_id res chain seq x y z
N MET A 1 18.11 18.85 -5.01
CA MET A 1 18.04 17.92 -3.84
C MET A 1 19.43 17.69 -3.27
N SER A 2 19.60 17.82 -1.93
CA SER A 2 20.87 17.41 -1.30
C SER A 2 20.84 15.91 -1.00
N VAL A 3 22.02 15.26 -0.96
CA VAL A 3 22.13 13.85 -0.56
C VAL A 3 21.58 13.63 0.85
N PHE A 4 21.80 14.59 1.74
CA PHE A 4 21.27 14.55 3.10
C PHE A 4 19.75 14.50 3.13
N SER A 5 19.05 15.35 2.35
CA SER A 5 17.59 15.34 2.27
C SER A 5 17.04 13.99 1.78
N ILE A 6 17.70 13.40 0.78
CA ILE A 6 17.30 12.10 0.23
C ILE A 6 17.41 11.01 1.30
N ILE A 7 18.54 10.93 2.00
CA ILE A 7 18.77 9.94 3.05
C ILE A 7 17.76 10.11 4.19
N LEU A 8 17.52 11.34 4.64
CA LEU A 8 16.57 11.64 5.70
C LEU A 8 15.15 11.21 5.33
N VAL A 9 14.70 11.53 4.11
CA VAL A 9 13.37 11.15 3.61
C VAL A 9 13.23 9.63 3.50
N ILE A 10 14.25 8.92 3.04
CA ILE A 10 14.25 7.45 2.99
C ILE A 10 14.12 6.86 4.39
N ILE A 11 14.92 7.31 5.36
CA ILE A 11 14.90 6.79 6.72
C ILE A 11 13.54 7.04 7.38
N ILE A 12 13.05 8.28 7.35
CA ILE A 12 11.77 8.66 7.97
C ILE A 12 10.61 7.92 7.29
N GLY A 13 10.57 7.93 5.96
CA GLY A 13 9.54 7.24 5.19
C GLY A 13 9.50 5.74 5.50
N TYR A 14 10.67 5.08 5.50
CA TYR A 14 10.77 3.66 5.81
C TYR A 14 10.32 3.36 7.24
N LEU A 15 10.76 4.12 8.24
CA LEU A 15 10.39 3.89 9.65
C LEU A 15 8.90 4.11 9.88
N LEU A 16 8.31 5.18 9.31
CA LEU A 16 6.85 5.39 9.33
C LEU A 16 6.10 4.21 8.70
N GLY A 17 6.55 3.79 7.54
CA GLY A 17 5.98 2.62 6.84
C GLY A 17 6.10 1.33 7.63
N ALA A 18 7.21 1.11 8.33
CA ALA A 18 7.52 -0.10 9.07
C ALA A 18 6.62 -0.32 10.30
N ILE A 19 5.94 0.73 10.79
CA ILE A 19 4.92 0.60 11.85
C ILE A 19 3.76 -0.24 11.29
N SER A 20 3.50 -1.39 11.90
CA SER A 20 2.39 -2.26 11.50
C SER A 20 1.20 -2.09 12.43
N PHE A 21 0.26 -1.26 12.04
CA PHE A 21 -0.98 -1.06 12.79
C PHE A 21 -1.82 -2.34 12.88
N ALA A 22 -1.74 -3.21 11.87
CA ALA A 22 -2.39 -4.52 11.91
C ALA A 22 -1.88 -5.39 13.06
N VAL A 23 -0.56 -5.44 13.28
CA VAL A 23 0.04 -6.21 14.39
C VAL A 23 -0.27 -5.57 15.73
N ILE A 24 -0.15 -4.24 15.83
CA ILE A 24 -0.43 -3.50 17.08
C ILE A 24 -1.89 -3.74 17.49
N ILE A 25 -2.84 -3.54 16.59
CA ILE A 25 -4.28 -3.71 16.88
C ILE A 25 -4.59 -5.19 17.16
N ALA A 26 -4.07 -6.13 16.39
CA ALA A 26 -4.34 -7.55 16.65
C ALA A 26 -3.83 -7.99 18.01
N ARG A 27 -2.61 -7.61 18.40
CA ARG A 27 -2.04 -7.91 19.71
C ARG A 27 -2.82 -7.28 20.87
N SER A 28 -3.32 -6.05 20.72
CA SER A 28 -4.19 -5.42 21.74
C SER A 28 -5.52 -6.15 21.94
N GLN A 29 -5.93 -6.97 20.97
CA GLN A 29 -7.10 -7.85 21.05
C GLN A 29 -6.73 -9.32 21.38
N GLY A 30 -5.49 -9.59 21.80
CA GLY A 30 -5.03 -10.94 22.16
C GLY A 30 -4.80 -11.88 20.98
N VAL A 31 -4.69 -11.36 19.73
CA VAL A 31 -4.58 -12.16 18.50
C VAL A 31 -3.20 -12.03 17.86
N ASP A 32 -2.58 -13.14 17.48
CA ASP A 32 -1.42 -13.14 16.58
C ASP A 32 -1.87 -13.23 15.12
N ILE A 33 -1.90 -12.09 14.45
CA ILE A 33 -2.38 -11.95 13.06
C ILE A 33 -1.59 -12.79 12.05
N PHE A 34 -0.36 -13.19 12.38
CA PHE A 34 0.47 -14.02 11.51
C PHE A 34 0.02 -15.49 11.48
N ASN A 35 -0.67 -15.95 12.54
CA ASN A 35 -1.17 -17.30 12.67
C ASN A 35 -2.65 -17.42 12.34
N GLU A 36 -3.32 -16.28 12.03
CA GLU A 36 -4.76 -16.24 11.81
C GLU A 36 -5.13 -15.85 10.36
N GLY A 37 -6.17 -16.47 9.83
CA GLY A 37 -6.74 -16.20 8.52
C GLY A 37 -5.73 -16.39 7.38
N SER A 38 -5.34 -15.30 6.70
CA SER A 38 -4.34 -15.37 5.63
C SER A 38 -2.89 -15.24 6.12
N GLY A 39 -2.67 -15.00 7.40
CA GLY A 39 -1.36 -14.73 7.99
C GLY A 39 -0.74 -13.39 7.55
N ASN A 40 -1.46 -12.57 6.77
CA ASN A 40 -0.95 -11.29 6.30
C ASN A 40 -1.31 -10.16 7.29
N PRO A 41 -0.34 -9.34 7.76
CA PRO A 41 -0.60 -8.24 8.68
C PRO A 41 -1.12 -7.00 7.92
N GLY A 42 -2.38 -7.03 7.50
CA GLY A 42 -3.04 -5.95 6.77
C GLY A 42 -4.54 -5.89 7.03
N ALA A 43 -5.14 -4.77 6.65
CA ALA A 43 -6.53 -4.41 6.93
C ALA A 43 -7.55 -5.50 6.56
N THR A 44 -7.37 -6.16 5.41
CA THR A 44 -8.27 -7.22 4.94
C THR A 44 -8.27 -8.44 5.86
N ASN A 45 -7.10 -8.84 6.37
CA ASN A 45 -7.02 -9.97 7.30
C ASN A 45 -7.54 -9.58 8.69
N VAL A 46 -7.20 -8.40 9.18
CA VAL A 46 -7.74 -7.87 10.44
C VAL A 46 -9.28 -7.77 10.38
N LYS A 47 -9.84 -7.27 9.25
CA LYS A 47 -11.29 -7.24 9.04
C LYS A 47 -11.92 -8.64 9.11
N ARG A 48 -11.24 -9.66 8.58
CA ARG A 48 -11.72 -11.05 8.58
C ARG A 48 -11.77 -11.64 9.99
N ILE A 49 -10.74 -11.37 10.81
CA ILE A 49 -10.55 -12.00 12.12
C ILE A 49 -11.21 -11.18 13.23
N LEU A 50 -11.04 -9.85 13.23
CA LEU A 50 -11.49 -8.96 14.30
C LEU A 50 -12.71 -8.11 13.94
N GLY A 51 -13.23 -8.25 12.71
CA GLY A 51 -14.40 -7.53 12.24
C GLY A 51 -14.11 -6.18 11.57
N LYS A 52 -15.20 -5.58 11.06
CA LYS A 52 -15.16 -4.37 10.20
C LYS A 52 -14.49 -3.18 10.87
N LYS A 53 -14.79 -2.91 12.15
CA LYS A 53 -14.26 -1.79 12.93
C LYS A 53 -12.73 -1.76 12.89
N TRP A 54 -12.13 -2.87 13.27
CA TRP A 54 -10.67 -2.97 13.35
C TRP A 54 -10.00 -3.01 11.97
N GLY A 55 -10.64 -3.67 10.99
CA GLY A 55 -10.17 -3.64 9.62
C GLY A 55 -10.13 -2.24 9.02
N HIS A 56 -11.16 -1.42 9.25
CA HIS A 56 -11.18 -0.03 8.79
C HIS A 56 -10.16 0.83 9.53
N ALA A 57 -9.99 0.64 10.85
CA ALA A 57 -8.96 1.35 11.61
C ALA A 57 -7.56 1.08 11.05
N VAL A 58 -7.21 -0.19 10.80
CA VAL A 58 -5.93 -0.54 10.16
C VAL A 58 -5.79 0.08 8.78
N PHE A 59 -6.83 0.03 7.94
CA PHE A 59 -6.81 0.63 6.62
C PHE A 59 -6.53 2.12 6.69
N SER A 60 -7.24 2.86 7.54
CA SER A 60 -7.09 4.30 7.69
C SER A 60 -5.71 4.70 8.22
N LEU A 61 -5.19 3.96 9.21
CA LEU A 61 -3.86 4.22 9.77
C LEU A 61 -2.73 3.86 8.77
N ASP A 62 -2.89 2.79 8.00
CA ASP A 62 -1.94 2.43 6.94
C ASP A 62 -1.99 3.42 5.76
N ALA A 63 -3.16 3.98 5.45
CA ALA A 63 -3.28 5.07 4.47
C ALA A 63 -2.66 6.36 5.01
N LEU A 64 -2.93 6.71 6.27
CA LEU A 64 -2.38 7.89 6.92
C LEU A 64 -0.85 7.88 6.92
N LYS A 65 -0.20 6.76 7.22
CA LYS A 65 1.27 6.71 7.18
C LYS A 65 1.84 6.91 5.76
N GLY A 66 1.16 6.41 4.72
CA GLY A 66 1.52 6.67 3.32
C GLY A 66 1.33 8.14 2.94
N PHE A 67 0.21 8.73 3.34
CA PHE A 67 -0.07 10.16 3.19
C PHE A 67 1.02 11.00 3.86
N THR A 68 1.32 10.73 5.14
CA THR A 68 2.30 11.47 5.92
C THR A 68 3.70 11.36 5.33
N ALA A 69 4.15 10.16 4.95
CA ALA A 69 5.46 9.95 4.32
C ALA A 69 5.61 10.66 2.98
N THR A 70 4.50 11.01 2.34
CA THR A 70 4.47 11.73 1.06
C THR A 70 4.36 13.23 1.26
N VAL A 71 3.45 13.67 2.12
CA VAL A 71 3.17 15.11 2.29
C VAL A 71 4.28 15.83 3.04
N LEU A 72 4.94 15.19 4.01
CA LEU A 72 6.00 15.82 4.78
C LEU A 72 7.18 16.29 3.91
N PRO A 73 7.78 15.44 3.04
CA PRO A 73 8.84 15.92 2.14
C PRO A 73 8.36 17.03 1.19
N LEU A 74 7.11 16.93 0.71
CA LEU A 74 6.54 17.95 -0.16
C LEU A 74 6.40 19.30 0.55
N MET A 75 5.91 19.32 1.81
CA MET A 75 5.77 20.53 2.60
C MET A 75 7.13 21.16 2.98
N VAL A 76 8.14 20.32 3.30
CA VAL A 76 9.44 20.80 3.77
C VAL A 76 10.34 21.27 2.63
N TYR A 77 10.31 20.57 1.49
CA TYR A 77 11.24 20.79 0.40
C TYR A 77 10.60 21.31 -0.89
N GLY A 78 9.28 21.27 -1.03
CA GLY A 78 8.57 21.65 -2.26
C GLY A 78 8.94 20.79 -3.49
N ASP A 79 9.38 19.54 -3.29
CA ASP A 79 9.94 18.69 -4.34
C ASP A 79 9.17 17.36 -4.45
N ASP A 80 8.45 17.18 -5.55
CA ASP A 80 7.69 15.97 -5.86
C ASP A 80 8.55 14.71 -5.87
N ARG A 81 9.83 14.80 -6.25
CA ARG A 81 10.74 13.66 -6.29
C ARG A 81 11.05 13.15 -4.89
N LEU A 82 11.21 14.05 -3.92
CA LEU A 82 11.37 13.66 -2.52
C LEU A 82 10.10 13.06 -1.95
N ALA A 83 8.92 13.56 -2.34
CA ALA A 83 7.64 12.96 -1.97
C ALA A 83 7.47 11.53 -2.55
N ILE A 84 7.87 11.30 -3.80
CA ILE A 84 7.92 9.98 -4.44
C ILE A 84 8.86 9.03 -3.68
N ILE A 85 10.04 9.50 -3.30
CA ILE A 85 11.03 8.74 -2.51
C ILE A 85 10.43 8.37 -1.15
N GLY A 86 9.79 9.33 -0.46
CA GLY A 86 9.14 9.12 0.84
C GLY A 86 8.04 8.07 0.79
N LEU A 87 7.16 8.15 -0.21
CA LEU A 87 6.12 7.14 -0.41
C LEU A 87 6.72 5.75 -0.69
N THR A 88 7.68 5.68 -1.59
CA THR A 88 8.35 4.41 -1.94
C THR A 88 9.00 3.77 -0.71
N ALA A 89 9.72 4.57 0.07
CA ALA A 89 10.33 4.13 1.32
C ALA A 89 9.27 3.64 2.33
N ALA A 90 8.13 4.34 2.46
CA ALA A 90 7.05 3.91 3.35
C ALA A 90 6.40 2.60 2.91
N ILE A 91 6.22 2.37 1.63
CA ILE A 91 5.67 1.10 1.12
C ILE A 91 6.67 -0.04 1.32
N LEU A 92 7.96 0.20 1.13
CA LEU A 92 9.01 -0.77 1.44
C LEU A 92 9.03 -1.09 2.94
N GLY A 93 8.94 -0.08 3.81
CA GLY A 93 8.84 -0.26 5.26
C GLY A 93 7.61 -1.07 5.67
N HIS A 94 6.44 -0.76 5.08
CA HIS A 94 5.21 -1.52 5.31
C HIS A 94 5.32 -2.99 4.85
N SER A 95 5.98 -3.23 3.73
CA SER A 95 6.09 -4.57 3.13
C SER A 95 7.21 -5.41 3.73
N PHE A 96 8.28 -4.77 4.20
CA PHE A 96 9.48 -5.39 4.73
C PHE A 96 9.90 -4.71 6.05
N SER A 97 9.02 -4.72 7.04
CA SER A 97 9.22 -4.04 8.32
C SER A 97 10.39 -4.64 9.10
N VAL A 98 11.38 -3.80 9.46
CA VAL A 98 12.48 -4.19 10.34
C VAL A 98 11.98 -4.64 11.72
N PHE A 99 10.89 -4.06 12.21
CA PHE A 99 10.28 -4.42 13.50
C PHE A 99 9.61 -5.79 13.50
N LEU A 100 9.37 -6.37 12.31
CA LEU A 100 8.68 -7.64 12.11
C LEU A 100 9.57 -8.67 11.39
N LYS A 101 10.90 -8.55 11.51
CA LYS A 101 11.87 -9.43 10.84
C LYS A 101 11.59 -9.50 9.32
N PHE A 102 11.37 -8.33 8.71
CA PHE A 102 11.06 -8.14 7.28
C PHE A 102 9.77 -8.82 6.80
N ARG A 103 8.88 -9.18 7.72
CA ARG A 103 7.53 -9.66 7.43
C ARG A 103 6.56 -8.47 7.49
N GLY A 104 5.79 -8.25 6.43
CA GLY A 104 4.89 -7.09 6.37
C GLY A 104 3.69 -7.32 5.50
N GLY A 105 2.88 -6.26 5.33
CA GLY A 105 1.68 -6.25 4.50
C GLY A 105 1.98 -6.15 3.00
N LYS A 106 0.98 -5.73 2.23
CA LYS A 106 1.05 -5.65 0.76
C LYS A 106 1.11 -4.22 0.21
N GLY A 107 1.00 -3.23 1.07
CA GLY A 107 1.20 -1.83 0.75
C GLY A 107 0.02 -1.10 0.11
N VAL A 108 -1.11 -1.76 -0.19
CA VAL A 108 -2.23 -1.13 -0.93
C VAL A 108 -2.80 0.10 -0.22
N ALA A 109 -3.10 0.03 1.08
CA ALA A 109 -3.61 1.17 1.83
C ALA A 109 -2.57 2.31 1.91
N THR A 110 -1.31 1.97 2.15
CA THR A 110 -0.19 2.94 2.16
C THR A 110 -0.02 3.62 0.80
N THR A 111 -0.15 2.86 -0.30
CA THR A 111 -0.18 3.39 -1.67
C THR A 111 -1.32 4.38 -1.85
N ILE A 112 -2.55 4.02 -1.47
CA ILE A 112 -3.72 4.90 -1.57
C ILE A 112 -3.46 6.23 -0.86
N GLY A 113 -2.93 6.20 0.37
CA GLY A 113 -2.61 7.42 1.12
C GLY A 113 -1.61 8.34 0.41
N GLY A 114 -0.54 7.79 -0.15
CA GLY A 114 0.47 8.58 -0.87
C GLY A 114 -0.01 9.10 -2.23
N LEU A 115 -0.80 8.30 -2.96
CA LEU A 115 -1.36 8.71 -4.25
C LEU A 115 -2.38 9.84 -4.13
N LEU A 116 -3.06 9.93 -2.98
CA LEU A 116 -3.96 11.05 -2.70
C LEU A 116 -3.22 12.40 -2.77
N VAL A 117 -1.94 12.42 -2.39
CA VAL A 117 -1.08 13.61 -2.44
C VAL A 117 -0.48 13.83 -3.82
N LEU A 118 0.14 12.78 -4.41
CA LEU A 118 0.97 12.90 -5.60
C LEU A 118 0.19 12.88 -6.93
N MET A 119 -0.85 12.05 -7.00
CA MET A 119 -1.56 11.83 -8.26
C MET A 119 -3.02 11.37 -8.04
N CYS A 120 -3.81 12.26 -7.41
CA CYS A 120 -5.22 12.00 -7.10
C CYS A 120 -6.05 11.52 -8.31
N PRO A 121 -5.93 12.09 -9.53
CA PRO A 121 -6.66 11.57 -10.69
C PRO A 121 -6.33 10.11 -11.02
N VAL A 122 -5.06 9.71 -10.94
CA VAL A 122 -4.62 8.31 -11.15
C VAL A 122 -5.19 7.40 -10.07
N LEU A 123 -5.20 7.87 -8.80
CA LEU A 123 -5.83 7.16 -7.69
C LEU A 123 -7.31 6.92 -7.95
N LEU A 124 -8.07 7.93 -8.42
CA LEU A 124 -9.51 7.81 -8.68
C LEU A 124 -9.79 6.76 -9.76
N VAL A 125 -9.01 6.75 -10.85
CA VAL A 125 -9.10 5.69 -11.88
C VAL A 125 -8.84 4.32 -11.26
N GLY A 126 -7.77 4.19 -10.48
CA GLY A 126 -7.43 2.95 -9.80
C GLY A 126 -8.54 2.47 -8.85
N LEU A 127 -9.13 3.38 -8.06
CA LEU A 127 -10.24 3.05 -7.18
C LEU A 127 -11.50 2.62 -7.94
N ALA A 128 -11.79 3.26 -9.08
CA ALA A 128 -12.90 2.84 -9.93
C ALA A 128 -12.68 1.41 -10.46
N VAL A 129 -11.49 1.10 -10.95
CA VAL A 129 -11.10 -0.26 -11.38
C VAL A 129 -11.24 -1.23 -10.20
N TRP A 130 -10.75 -0.87 -9.01
CA TRP A 130 -10.86 -1.70 -7.81
C TRP A 130 -12.32 -2.01 -7.47
N LEU A 131 -13.20 -1.00 -7.47
CA LEU A 131 -14.62 -1.16 -7.19
C LEU A 131 -15.30 -2.09 -8.19
N ILE A 132 -15.07 -1.88 -9.50
CA ILE A 132 -15.66 -2.73 -10.56
C ILE A 132 -15.26 -4.19 -10.35
N ILE A 133 -13.97 -4.48 -10.16
CA ILE A 133 -13.48 -5.84 -9.97
C ILE A 133 -13.99 -6.43 -8.66
N PHE A 134 -14.00 -5.64 -7.56
CA PHE A 134 -14.49 -6.14 -6.28
C PHE A 134 -15.97 -6.48 -6.31
N TYR A 135 -16.83 -5.62 -6.84
CA TYR A 135 -18.26 -5.88 -6.86
C TYR A 135 -18.66 -7.02 -7.82
N THR A 136 -17.88 -7.25 -8.88
CA THR A 136 -18.14 -8.36 -9.83
C THR A 136 -17.60 -9.70 -9.34
N LYS A 137 -16.41 -9.73 -8.71
CA LYS A 137 -15.70 -10.97 -8.34
C LYS A 137 -15.69 -11.29 -6.85
N LYS A 138 -15.98 -10.30 -5.98
CA LYS A 138 -15.94 -10.40 -4.51
C LYS A 138 -14.58 -10.85 -3.94
N VAL A 139 -13.47 -10.65 -4.68
CA VAL A 139 -12.11 -11.03 -4.29
C VAL A 139 -11.25 -9.78 -4.16
N VAL A 140 -10.96 -9.39 -2.91
CA VAL A 140 -10.16 -8.17 -2.60
C VAL A 140 -8.76 -8.23 -3.23
N ALA A 141 -8.11 -9.39 -3.20
CA ALA A 141 -6.77 -9.54 -3.76
C ALA A 141 -6.75 -9.28 -5.27
N LEU A 142 -7.74 -9.82 -6.02
CA LEU A 142 -7.87 -9.60 -7.45
C LEU A 142 -8.10 -8.11 -7.75
N ALA A 143 -9.03 -7.48 -7.04
CA ALA A 143 -9.29 -6.05 -7.18
C ALA A 143 -8.03 -5.20 -6.92
N SER A 144 -7.24 -5.57 -5.90
CA SER A 144 -5.99 -4.86 -5.57
C SER A 144 -4.90 -5.03 -6.63
N ILE A 145 -4.82 -6.18 -7.29
CA ILE A 145 -3.91 -6.40 -8.41
C ILE A 145 -4.32 -5.53 -9.61
N PHE A 146 -5.61 -5.52 -9.97
CA PHE A 146 -6.10 -4.69 -11.07
C PHE A 146 -5.98 -3.19 -10.77
N PHE A 147 -6.25 -2.77 -9.54
CA PHE A 147 -5.92 -1.42 -9.05
C PHE A 147 -4.46 -1.07 -9.36
N ALA A 148 -3.53 -1.92 -8.93
CA ALA A 148 -2.10 -1.65 -9.08
C ALA A 148 -1.67 -1.59 -10.57
N VAL A 149 -2.16 -2.52 -11.39
CA VAL A 149 -1.87 -2.55 -12.84
C VAL A 149 -2.45 -1.33 -13.56
N SER A 150 -3.58 -0.79 -13.12
CA SER A 150 -4.16 0.42 -13.70
C SER A 150 -3.35 1.70 -13.44
N LEU A 151 -2.51 1.73 -12.38
CA LEU A 151 -1.74 2.91 -11.99
C LEU A 151 -0.77 3.39 -13.09
N PRO A 152 0.16 2.55 -13.62
CA PRO A 152 1.05 3.01 -14.68
C PRO A 152 0.28 3.36 -15.98
N ILE A 153 -0.79 2.64 -16.28
CA ILE A 153 -1.60 2.91 -17.48
C ILE A 153 -2.23 4.30 -17.39
N SER A 154 -2.93 4.58 -16.28
CA SER A 154 -3.55 5.90 -16.08
C SER A 154 -2.53 7.02 -15.90
N ALA A 155 -1.39 6.75 -15.24
CA ALA A 155 -0.32 7.73 -15.09
C ALA A 155 0.29 8.11 -16.47
N TYR A 156 0.47 7.15 -17.37
CA TYR A 156 0.93 7.40 -18.73
C TYR A 156 0.02 8.38 -19.46
N PHE A 157 -1.30 8.16 -19.45
CA PHE A 157 -2.26 9.02 -20.15
C PHE A 157 -2.47 10.39 -19.49
N ILE A 158 -2.27 10.50 -18.16
CA ILE A 158 -2.51 11.74 -17.41
C ILE A 158 -1.25 12.61 -17.32
N HIS A 159 -0.08 12.01 -17.14
CA HIS A 159 1.18 12.72 -16.89
C HIS A 159 2.23 12.56 -17.99
N GLY A 160 2.10 11.55 -18.87
CA GLY A 160 3.09 11.22 -19.90
C GLY A 160 4.20 10.30 -19.38
N SER A 161 4.98 9.74 -20.33
CA SER A 161 6.07 8.79 -20.02
C SER A 161 7.30 9.42 -19.39
N GLU A 162 7.50 10.73 -19.58
CA GLU A 162 8.68 11.44 -19.04
C GLU A 162 8.51 11.89 -17.59
N ASP A 163 7.28 11.87 -17.06
CA ASP A 163 7.00 12.30 -15.68
C ASP A 163 7.40 11.19 -14.68
N PRO A 164 8.13 11.54 -13.59
CA PRO A 164 8.51 10.58 -12.54
C PRO A 164 7.34 9.80 -11.94
N ARG A 165 6.13 10.35 -11.96
CA ARG A 165 4.90 9.71 -11.47
C ARG A 165 4.50 8.49 -12.29
N PHE A 166 4.83 8.46 -13.58
CA PHE A 166 4.65 7.26 -14.40
C PHE A 166 5.52 6.10 -13.88
N TYR A 167 6.80 6.36 -13.63
CA TYR A 167 7.72 5.35 -13.10
C TYR A 167 7.33 4.90 -11.69
N LEU A 168 6.84 5.83 -10.86
CA LEU A 168 6.25 5.46 -9.57
C LEU A 168 5.10 4.48 -9.77
N GLY A 169 4.17 4.74 -10.70
CA GLY A 169 3.07 3.81 -11.02
C GLY A 169 3.56 2.41 -11.38
N VAL A 170 4.62 2.30 -12.19
CA VAL A 170 5.25 1.03 -12.56
C VAL A 170 5.82 0.31 -11.33
N VAL A 171 6.59 1.01 -10.50
CA VAL A 171 7.17 0.43 -9.27
C VAL A 171 6.09 -0.05 -8.33
N LEU A 172 5.02 0.72 -8.12
CA LEU A 172 3.90 0.36 -7.28
C LEU A 172 3.17 -0.88 -7.81
N ALA A 173 2.94 -0.95 -9.11
CA ALA A 173 2.32 -2.12 -9.74
C ALA A 173 3.15 -3.39 -9.50
N LEU A 174 4.46 -3.33 -9.75
CA LEU A 174 5.37 -4.45 -9.53
C LEU A 174 5.38 -4.89 -8.07
N LEU A 175 5.53 -3.95 -7.13
CA LEU A 175 5.55 -4.25 -5.69
C LEU A 175 4.24 -4.91 -5.24
N VAL A 176 3.09 -4.35 -5.61
CA VAL A 176 1.79 -4.90 -5.24
C VAL A 176 1.59 -6.30 -5.83
N VAL A 177 1.89 -6.51 -7.13
CA VAL A 177 1.74 -7.82 -7.77
C VAL A 177 2.63 -8.85 -7.09
N VAL A 178 3.91 -8.55 -6.88
CA VAL A 178 4.86 -9.45 -6.19
C VAL A 178 4.38 -9.77 -4.76
N ARG A 179 3.87 -8.78 -4.02
CA ARG A 179 3.33 -8.99 -2.67
C ARG A 179 2.03 -9.78 -2.65
N HIS A 180 1.34 -9.89 -3.79
CA HIS A 180 0.13 -10.73 -3.93
C HIS A 180 0.41 -12.14 -4.45
N ARG A 181 1.69 -12.58 -4.61
CA ARG A 181 2.03 -13.91 -5.14
C ARG A 181 1.27 -15.07 -4.47
N SER A 182 1.14 -15.07 -3.15
CA SER A 182 0.40 -16.11 -2.42
C SER A 182 -1.11 -16.09 -2.71
N ASN A 183 -1.70 -14.90 -2.96
CA ASN A 183 -3.09 -14.79 -3.38
C ASN A 183 -3.26 -15.30 -4.81
N ILE A 184 -2.33 -14.98 -5.70
CA ILE A 184 -2.32 -15.43 -7.09
C ILE A 184 -2.33 -16.97 -7.10
N THR A 185 -1.44 -17.62 -6.34
CA THR A 185 -1.43 -19.09 -6.20
C THR A 185 -2.75 -19.63 -5.67
N ARG A 186 -3.34 -18.99 -4.62
CA ARG A 186 -4.65 -19.41 -4.10
C ARG A 186 -5.80 -19.17 -5.08
N MET A 187 -5.75 -18.13 -5.90
CA MET A 187 -6.76 -17.89 -6.95
C MET A 187 -6.71 -19.00 -8.01
N PHE A 188 -5.52 -19.37 -8.48
CA PHE A 188 -5.38 -20.47 -9.45
C PHE A 188 -5.81 -21.82 -8.89
N SER A 189 -5.66 -22.07 -7.60
CA SER A 189 -6.11 -23.29 -6.93
C SER A 189 -7.57 -23.23 -6.42
N GLY A 190 -8.32 -22.16 -6.71
CA GLY A 190 -9.71 -22.00 -6.26
C GLY A 190 -9.88 -21.78 -4.74
N LYS A 191 -8.78 -21.50 -4.01
CA LYS A 191 -8.76 -21.39 -2.54
C LYS A 191 -8.73 -19.94 -2.01
N GLU A 192 -8.79 -18.93 -2.88
CA GLU A 192 -8.79 -17.54 -2.41
C GLU A 192 -10.14 -17.15 -1.83
N SER A 193 -10.12 -16.48 -0.67
CA SER A 193 -11.32 -16.09 0.07
C SER A 193 -12.11 -15.00 -0.65
N LYS A 194 -13.42 -15.18 -0.77
CA LYS A 194 -14.39 -14.17 -1.21
C LYS A 194 -14.94 -13.38 -0.02
N PHE A 195 -15.45 -12.17 -0.27
CA PHE A 195 -16.11 -11.29 0.70
C PHE A 195 -17.59 -11.07 0.33
#